data_ed558f2a4b601a04d6d6babbd6d72048
#
_entry.id   ed558f2a4b601a04d6d6babbd6d72048
#
_cell.length_a   1.000
_cell.length_b   1.000
_cell.length_c   1.000
_cell.angle_alpha   90.00
_cell.angle_beta   90.00
_cell.angle_gamma   90.00
#
_symmetry.space_group_name_H-M   'P 1'
#
loop_
_entity.id
_entity.type
_entity.pdbx_description
1 polymer ?
#
loop_
_entity_poly.entity_id
_entity_poly.type
_entity_poly.pdbx_seq_one_letter_code
_entity_poly.pdbx_strand_id
1 'polypeptide(L)'
;QEQFQLFLFDADYWWERIVVPGGLADYIAEYLTQFYYHVWAGACILAFLYVLLQRLVWKLAKEQGAADVYYPLSFLPIIVLWHFMGDENAMLSLVVALLLALSASCWYADLKGKWQRVAYILIVLPLLYWTAGAAHFIFMGWVIVREFRLNLKGKNFWGGVGVFWGVGLWGIGCPLLASMWVQFPIYRLMGGIGYYRFPAVIPWIE
;
A
#
# COMPACT_ATOMS: atom_id res chain seq x y z
N GLN A 1 -4.43 -0.74 21.29
CA GLN A 1 -4.24 -1.99 20.54
C GLN A 1 -3.38 -2.92 21.39
N GLU A 2 -3.94 -4.01 21.86
CA GLU A 2 -3.18 -5.04 22.57
C GLU A 2 -2.40 -5.85 21.53
N GLN A 3 -1.10 -5.97 21.75
CA GLN A 3 -0.24 -6.79 20.93
C GLN A 3 -0.33 -8.22 21.44
N PHE A 4 -1.08 -9.08 20.77
CA PHE A 4 -1.26 -10.48 21.15
C PHE A 4 -0.07 -11.38 20.76
N GLN A 5 0.88 -10.87 19.97
CA GLN A 5 2.10 -11.60 19.59
C GLN A 5 3.33 -10.79 19.96
N LEU A 6 4.25 -11.42 20.69
CA LEU A 6 5.59 -10.85 20.88
C LEU A 6 6.31 -10.86 19.53
N PHE A 7 6.89 -9.73 19.19
CA PHE A 7 7.76 -9.64 18.04
C PHE A 7 9.07 -10.38 18.35
N LEU A 8 9.44 -11.33 17.51
CA LEU A 8 10.66 -12.09 17.67
C LEU A 8 11.72 -11.55 16.71
N PHE A 9 12.91 -11.22 17.23
CA PHE A 9 14.06 -10.85 16.41
C PHE A 9 14.78 -12.12 15.93
N ASP A 10 14.05 -13.01 15.26
CA ASP A 10 14.58 -14.25 14.71
C ASP A 10 14.46 -14.27 13.19
N ALA A 11 15.44 -14.93 12.55
CA ALA A 11 15.46 -15.09 11.10
C ALA A 11 14.26 -15.92 10.60
N ASP A 12 13.85 -16.92 11.37
CA ASP A 12 12.72 -17.77 11.01
C ASP A 12 11.42 -16.96 11.01
N TYR A 13 11.21 -16.09 12.01
CA TYR A 13 10.06 -15.20 12.06
C TYR A 13 10.03 -14.22 10.87
N TRP A 14 11.18 -13.68 10.48
CA TRP A 14 11.32 -12.86 9.28
C TRP A 14 10.90 -13.59 8.01
N TRP A 15 11.36 -14.83 7.83
CA TRP A 15 11.02 -15.65 6.67
C TRP A 15 9.52 -15.99 6.64
N GLU A 16 8.93 -16.37 7.75
CA GLU A 16 7.47 -16.64 7.84
C GLU A 16 6.64 -15.45 7.38
N ARG A 17 7.05 -14.23 7.75
CA ARG A 17 6.32 -13.01 7.35
C ARG A 17 6.53 -12.66 5.89
N ILE A 18 7.74 -12.72 5.37
CA ILE A 18 8.06 -12.34 4.00
C ILE A 18 7.47 -13.28 2.95
N VAL A 19 7.26 -14.53 3.26
CA VAL A 19 6.64 -15.51 2.34
C VAL A 19 5.18 -15.14 2.00
N VAL A 20 4.51 -14.36 2.82
CA VAL A 20 3.12 -13.94 2.61
C VAL A 20 3.07 -12.57 1.92
N PRO A 21 2.17 -12.37 0.91
CA PRO A 21 1.98 -11.06 0.31
C PRO A 21 1.58 -9.98 1.34
N GLY A 22 2.30 -8.85 1.35
CA GLY A 22 2.15 -7.81 2.35
C GLY A 22 3.02 -7.99 3.59
N GLY A 23 3.77 -9.09 3.69
CA GLY A 23 4.51 -9.47 4.89
C GLY A 23 5.58 -8.49 5.34
N LEU A 24 6.18 -7.72 4.43
CA LEU A 24 7.12 -6.66 4.83
C LEU A 24 6.39 -5.52 5.56
N ALA A 25 5.23 -5.11 5.09
CA ALA A 25 4.43 -4.08 5.75
C ALA A 25 3.97 -4.54 7.14
N ASP A 26 3.56 -5.82 7.25
CA ASP A 26 3.18 -6.42 8.52
C ASP A 26 4.35 -6.47 9.49
N TYR A 27 5.52 -6.93 9.04
CA TYR A 27 6.73 -7.00 9.87
C TYR A 27 7.13 -5.63 10.43
N ILE A 28 7.17 -4.59 9.57
CA ILE A 28 7.48 -3.23 10.01
C ILE A 28 6.41 -2.71 10.98
N ALA A 29 5.14 -2.98 10.72
CA ALA A 29 4.05 -2.54 11.58
C ALA A 29 4.12 -3.20 12.96
N GLU A 30 4.37 -4.51 13.01
CA GLU A 30 4.53 -5.25 14.27
C GLU A 30 5.74 -4.76 15.06
N TYR A 31 6.84 -4.44 14.39
CA TYR A 31 7.99 -3.80 15.02
C TYR A 31 7.63 -2.44 15.63
N LEU A 32 6.91 -1.60 14.91
CA LEU A 32 6.52 -0.28 15.39
C LEU A 32 5.50 -0.36 16.54
N THR A 33 4.61 -1.35 16.53
CA THR A 33 3.59 -1.50 17.60
C THR A 33 4.19 -1.89 18.95
N GLN A 34 5.41 -2.43 19.00
CA GLN A 34 6.09 -2.69 20.28
C GLN A 34 6.28 -1.42 21.11
N PHE A 35 6.50 -0.30 20.46
CA PHE A 35 6.69 0.98 21.14
C PHE A 35 5.39 1.56 21.72
N TYR A 36 4.23 0.95 21.41
CA TYR A 36 2.92 1.37 21.95
C TYR A 36 2.78 1.05 23.44
N TYR A 37 3.67 0.25 24.01
CA TYR A 37 3.78 0.10 25.45
C TYR A 37 3.91 1.45 26.16
N HIS A 38 4.63 2.39 25.56
CA HIS A 38 4.67 3.77 26.00
C HIS A 38 3.71 4.62 25.14
N VAL A 39 2.64 5.12 25.75
CA VAL A 39 1.58 5.89 25.08
C VAL A 39 2.15 7.05 24.24
N TRP A 40 3.12 7.77 24.80
CA TRP A 40 3.79 8.87 24.09
C TRP A 40 4.57 8.42 22.86
N ALA A 41 5.28 7.32 22.95
CA ALA A 41 6.05 6.79 21.82
C ALA A 41 5.11 6.34 20.69
N GLY A 42 4.03 5.62 21.02
CA GLY A 42 3.01 5.22 20.06
C GLY A 42 2.36 6.42 19.35
N ALA A 43 1.99 7.45 20.11
CA ALA A 43 1.42 8.69 19.56
C ALA A 43 2.40 9.41 18.61
N CYS A 44 3.68 9.50 18.97
CA CYS A 44 4.72 10.12 18.13
C CYS A 44 4.93 9.33 16.84
N ILE A 45 4.95 7.99 16.90
CA ILE A 45 5.08 7.12 15.72
C ILE A 45 3.91 7.34 14.77
N LEU A 46 2.68 7.29 15.26
CA LEU A 46 1.49 7.52 14.44
C LEU A 46 1.49 8.92 13.82
N ALA A 47 1.80 9.95 14.60
CA ALA A 47 1.90 11.32 14.10
C ALA A 47 2.95 11.44 12.98
N PHE A 48 4.11 10.82 13.16
CA PHE A 48 5.17 10.80 12.16
C PHE A 48 4.73 10.11 10.86
N LEU A 49 4.11 8.94 10.96
CA LEU A 49 3.61 8.20 9.79
C LEU A 49 2.53 9.00 9.03
N TYR A 50 1.62 9.67 9.76
CA TYR A 50 0.59 10.51 9.13
C TYR A 50 1.17 11.74 8.44
N VAL A 51 2.18 12.38 9.05
CA VAL A 51 2.89 13.50 8.42
C VAL A 51 3.62 13.06 7.15
N LEU A 52 4.28 11.90 7.18
CA LEU A 52 4.91 11.33 5.98
C LEU A 52 3.88 11.06 4.89
N LEU A 53 2.76 10.44 5.25
CA LEU A 53 1.69 10.13 4.31
C LEU A 53 1.13 11.41 3.67
N GLN A 54 0.86 12.45 4.46
CA GLN A 54 0.41 13.75 3.97
C GLN A 54 1.41 14.35 2.97
N ARG A 55 2.70 14.33 3.32
CA ARG A 55 3.75 14.86 2.42
C ARG A 55 3.82 14.12 1.09
N LEU A 56 3.69 12.80 1.10
CA LEU A 56 3.68 11.99 -0.12
C LEU A 56 2.42 12.29 -0.96
N VAL A 57 1.24 12.35 -0.34
CA VAL A 57 -0.01 12.71 -1.03
C VAL A 57 0.11 14.09 -1.66
N TRP A 58 0.63 15.08 -0.92
CA TRP A 58 0.81 16.43 -1.43
C TRP A 58 1.83 16.48 -2.57
N LYS A 59 2.97 15.78 -2.45
CA LYS A 59 3.96 15.67 -3.53
C LYS A 59 3.31 15.13 -4.81
N LEU A 60 2.55 14.06 -4.71
CA LEU A 60 1.85 13.46 -5.85
C LEU A 60 0.78 14.40 -6.45
N ALA A 61 0.08 15.17 -5.62
CA ALA A 61 -0.87 16.18 -6.08
C ALA A 61 -0.16 17.31 -6.86
N LYS A 62 0.98 17.77 -6.36
CA LYS A 62 1.81 18.78 -7.04
C LYS A 62 2.33 18.29 -8.39
N GLU A 63 2.77 17.05 -8.49
CA GLU A 63 3.18 16.42 -9.75
C GLU A 63 2.05 16.41 -10.80
N GLN A 64 0.81 16.36 -10.35
CA GLN A 64 -0.38 16.47 -11.20
C GLN A 64 -0.78 17.92 -11.50
N GLY A 65 -0.04 18.90 -11.01
CA GLY A 65 -0.30 20.33 -11.22
C GLY A 65 -1.35 20.92 -10.31
N ALA A 66 -1.54 20.34 -9.10
CA ALA A 66 -2.47 20.91 -8.12
C ALA A 66 -2.02 22.31 -7.65
N ALA A 67 -2.94 23.26 -7.62
CA ALA A 67 -2.72 24.59 -7.05
C ALA A 67 -2.61 24.52 -5.52
N ASP A 68 -1.88 25.48 -4.91
CA ASP A 68 -1.65 25.49 -3.46
C ASP A 68 -2.92 25.63 -2.63
N VAL A 69 -3.99 26.17 -3.21
CA VAL A 69 -5.32 26.24 -2.60
C VAL A 69 -5.86 24.86 -2.20
N TYR A 70 -5.46 23.81 -2.91
CA TYR A 70 -5.90 22.43 -2.62
C TYR A 70 -5.06 21.73 -1.54
N TYR A 71 -4.07 22.41 -0.93
CA TYR A 71 -3.27 21.83 0.15
C TYR A 71 -4.10 21.21 1.29
N PRO A 72 -5.19 21.84 1.78
CA PRO A 72 -6.00 21.24 2.85
C PRO A 72 -6.63 19.90 2.45
N LEU A 73 -6.91 19.67 1.16
CA LEU A 73 -7.47 18.40 0.68
C LEU A 73 -6.49 17.24 0.83
N SER A 74 -5.19 17.50 0.93
CA SER A 74 -4.19 16.45 1.16
C SER A 74 -4.28 15.81 2.55
N PHE A 75 -5.00 16.41 3.49
CA PHE A 75 -5.29 15.84 4.81
C PHE A 75 -6.49 14.89 4.80
N LEU A 76 -7.33 14.92 3.76
CA LEU A 76 -8.53 14.11 3.69
C LEU A 76 -8.24 12.60 3.80
N PRO A 77 -7.25 12.01 3.08
CA PRO A 77 -6.90 10.60 3.24
C PRO A 77 -6.46 10.26 4.66
N ILE A 78 -5.80 11.19 5.37
CA ILE A 78 -5.34 11.00 6.73
C ILE A 78 -6.50 10.98 7.71
N ILE A 79 -7.48 11.88 7.53
CA ILE A 79 -8.68 11.93 8.37
C ILE A 79 -9.46 10.63 8.25
N VAL A 80 -9.63 10.13 7.01
CA VAL A 80 -10.28 8.85 6.76
C VAL A 80 -9.51 7.70 7.40
N LEU A 81 -8.19 7.70 7.25
CA LEU A 81 -7.32 6.67 7.83
C LEU A 81 -7.32 6.72 9.36
N TRP A 82 -7.30 7.92 9.94
CA TRP A 82 -7.40 8.11 11.38
C TRP A 82 -8.73 7.57 11.94
N HIS A 83 -9.83 7.83 11.25
CA HIS A 83 -11.13 7.27 11.61
C HIS A 83 -11.12 5.74 11.52
N PHE A 84 -10.57 5.18 10.45
CA PHE A 84 -10.43 3.73 10.27
C PHE A 84 -9.55 3.08 11.34
N MET A 85 -8.43 3.72 11.71
CA MET A 85 -7.53 3.25 12.77
C MET A 85 -8.13 3.36 14.19
N GLY A 86 -9.30 3.97 14.34
CA GLY A 86 -10.10 3.93 15.57
C GLY A 86 -10.76 2.57 15.83
N ASP A 87 -10.85 1.71 14.83
CA ASP A 87 -11.30 0.32 14.98
C ASP A 87 -10.18 -0.52 15.61
N GLU A 88 -10.51 -1.33 16.61
CA GLU A 88 -9.57 -2.23 17.29
C GLU A 88 -8.98 -3.30 16.36
N ASN A 89 -9.71 -3.65 15.31
CA ASN A 89 -9.29 -4.65 14.32
C ASN A 89 -8.38 -4.07 13.22
N ALA A 90 -8.29 -2.74 13.11
CA ALA A 90 -7.43 -2.11 12.11
C ALA A 90 -5.95 -2.27 12.50
N MET A 91 -5.17 -2.76 11.55
CA MET A 91 -3.73 -3.01 11.75
C MET A 91 -2.89 -1.84 11.22
N LEU A 92 -1.79 -1.52 11.92
CA LEU A 92 -0.85 -0.49 11.49
C LEU A 92 -0.19 -0.81 10.14
N SER A 93 -0.19 -2.08 9.75
CA SER A 93 0.32 -2.56 8.47
C SER A 93 -0.33 -1.87 7.27
N LEU A 94 -1.61 -1.48 7.36
CA LEU A 94 -2.27 -0.69 6.33
C LEU A 94 -1.58 0.66 6.11
N VAL A 95 -1.22 1.36 7.19
CA VAL A 95 -0.53 2.67 7.11
C VAL A 95 0.83 2.50 6.46
N VAL A 96 1.58 1.49 6.87
CA VAL A 96 2.91 1.18 6.32
C VAL A 96 2.81 0.79 4.85
N ALA A 97 1.85 -0.04 4.49
CA ALA A 97 1.60 -0.45 3.10
C ALA A 97 1.24 0.75 2.20
N LEU A 98 0.40 1.66 2.69
CA LEU A 98 0.07 2.92 1.99
C LEU A 98 1.31 3.78 1.78
N LEU A 99 2.18 3.91 2.79
CA LEU A 99 3.42 4.67 2.66
C LEU A 99 4.35 4.06 1.61
N LEU A 100 4.47 2.74 1.56
CA LEU A 100 5.25 2.04 0.53
C LEU A 100 4.69 2.28 -0.87
N ALA A 101 3.36 2.16 -1.04
CA ALA A 101 2.69 2.39 -2.32
C ALA A 101 2.82 3.83 -2.81
N LEU A 102 2.65 4.83 -1.93
CA LEU A 102 2.80 6.24 -2.26
C LEU A 102 4.26 6.61 -2.54
N SER A 103 5.22 6.03 -1.81
CA SER A 103 6.65 6.22 -2.07
C SER A 103 7.04 5.70 -3.45
N ALA A 104 6.57 4.51 -3.82
CA ALA A 104 6.77 3.95 -5.16
C ALA A 104 6.14 4.85 -6.24
N SER A 105 4.96 5.43 -5.98
CA SER A 105 4.30 6.36 -6.87
C SER A 105 5.10 7.65 -7.06
N CYS A 106 5.73 8.17 -6.00
CA CYS A 106 6.60 9.34 -6.08
C CYS A 106 7.85 9.05 -6.92
N TRP A 107 8.49 7.89 -6.74
CA TRP A 107 9.65 7.51 -7.55
C TRP A 107 9.28 7.32 -9.02
N TYR A 108 8.13 6.70 -9.28
CA TYR A 108 7.61 6.62 -10.63
C TYR A 108 7.39 8.01 -11.26
N ALA A 109 6.93 8.98 -10.47
CA ALA A 109 6.71 10.35 -10.92
C ALA A 109 7.99 11.04 -11.40
N ASP A 110 9.12 10.74 -10.82
CA ASP A 110 10.42 11.32 -11.17
C ASP A 110 11.01 10.73 -12.48
N LEU A 111 10.47 9.60 -13.00
CA LEU A 111 10.98 8.93 -14.20
C LEU A 111 10.56 9.66 -15.49
N LYS A 112 11.54 10.04 -16.32
CA LYS A 112 11.33 10.77 -17.57
C LYS A 112 11.25 9.87 -18.80
N GLY A 113 12.03 8.78 -18.84
CA GLY A 113 12.13 7.87 -19.98
C GLY A 113 10.95 6.90 -20.08
N LYS A 114 10.41 6.71 -21.30
CA LYS A 114 9.30 5.74 -21.52
C LYS A 114 9.71 4.32 -21.13
N TRP A 115 10.87 3.86 -21.57
CA TRP A 115 11.38 2.53 -21.26
C TRP A 115 11.66 2.33 -19.77
N GLN A 116 12.18 3.37 -19.09
CA GLN A 116 12.40 3.35 -17.64
C GLN A 116 11.08 3.17 -16.90
N ARG A 117 10.02 3.86 -17.33
CA ARG A 117 8.68 3.73 -16.72
C ARG A 117 8.08 2.35 -16.91
N VAL A 118 8.19 1.79 -18.14
CA VAL A 118 7.70 0.43 -18.40
C VAL A 118 8.48 -0.60 -17.56
N ALA A 119 9.80 -0.53 -17.53
CA ALA A 119 10.63 -1.42 -16.73
C ALA A 119 10.29 -1.29 -15.22
N TYR A 120 10.08 -0.06 -14.75
CA TYR A 120 9.69 0.20 -13.37
C TYR A 120 8.34 -0.45 -13.02
N ILE A 121 7.33 -0.30 -13.86
CA ILE A 121 6.01 -0.92 -13.65
C ILE A 121 6.14 -2.44 -13.58
N LEU A 122 6.86 -3.05 -14.52
CA LEU A 122 7.01 -4.49 -14.60
C LEU A 122 7.69 -5.10 -13.36
N ILE A 123 8.65 -4.39 -12.78
CA ILE A 123 9.42 -4.87 -11.63
C ILE A 123 8.74 -4.47 -10.32
N VAL A 124 8.36 -3.19 -10.18
CA VAL A 124 7.90 -2.65 -8.90
C VAL A 124 6.49 -3.08 -8.56
N LEU A 125 5.61 -3.31 -9.55
CA LEU A 125 4.24 -3.70 -9.27
C LEU A 125 4.15 -5.07 -8.57
N PRO A 126 4.78 -6.17 -9.05
CA PRO A 126 4.81 -7.42 -8.31
C PRO A 126 5.61 -7.34 -7.01
N LEU A 127 6.72 -6.58 -6.98
CA LEU A 127 7.49 -6.36 -5.76
C LEU A 127 6.64 -5.66 -4.70
N LEU A 128 5.90 -4.63 -5.09
CA LEU A 128 5.02 -3.88 -4.21
C LEU A 128 3.85 -4.73 -3.70
N TYR A 129 3.29 -5.59 -4.56
CA TYR A 129 2.29 -6.54 -4.13
C TYR A 129 2.84 -7.48 -3.05
N TRP A 130 4.07 -7.97 -3.23
CA TRP A 130 4.70 -8.88 -2.26
C TRP A 130 5.07 -8.17 -0.94
N THR A 131 5.51 -6.92 -1.00
CA THR A 131 5.95 -6.16 0.19
C THR A 131 4.81 -5.45 0.93
N ALA A 132 3.88 -4.88 0.18
CA ALA A 132 2.79 -4.04 0.71
C ALA A 132 1.39 -4.63 0.49
N GLY A 133 1.26 -5.81 -0.11
CA GLY A 133 -0.04 -6.46 -0.34
C GLY A 133 -0.96 -5.65 -1.25
N ALA A 134 -2.26 -5.59 -0.91
CA ALA A 134 -3.28 -4.94 -1.72
C ALA A 134 -3.07 -3.43 -1.95
N ALA A 135 -2.21 -2.76 -1.17
CA ALA A 135 -1.89 -1.34 -1.39
C ALA A 135 -1.26 -1.06 -2.76
N HIS A 136 -0.74 -2.10 -3.46
CA HIS A 136 -0.26 -1.96 -4.84
C HIS A 136 -1.34 -1.45 -5.81
N PHE A 137 -2.64 -1.66 -5.52
CA PHE A 137 -3.74 -1.11 -6.33
C PHE A 137 -3.76 0.42 -6.34
N ILE A 138 -3.28 1.07 -5.26
CA ILE A 138 -3.16 2.54 -5.20
C ILE A 138 -2.06 3.00 -6.15
N PHE A 139 -0.91 2.33 -6.13
CA PHE A 139 0.17 2.57 -7.10
C PHE A 139 -0.31 2.36 -8.54
N MET A 140 -1.00 1.24 -8.80
CA MET A 140 -1.58 0.92 -10.11
C MET A 140 -2.53 2.03 -10.58
N GLY A 141 -3.47 2.46 -9.74
CA GLY A 141 -4.41 3.54 -10.05
C GLY A 141 -3.70 4.86 -10.37
N TRP A 142 -2.68 5.21 -9.59
CA TRP A 142 -1.85 6.37 -9.84
C TRP A 142 -1.14 6.31 -11.20
N VAL A 143 -0.52 5.20 -11.53
CA VAL A 143 0.18 4.97 -12.81
C VAL A 143 -0.80 5.12 -13.97
N ILE A 144 -1.97 4.50 -13.89
CA ILE A 144 -3.01 4.58 -14.91
C ILE A 144 -3.42 6.04 -15.15
N VAL A 145 -3.76 6.77 -14.09
CA VAL A 145 -4.19 8.18 -14.20
C VAL A 145 -3.10 9.03 -14.82
N ARG A 146 -1.86 8.86 -14.40
CA ARG A 146 -0.72 9.62 -14.93
C ARG A 146 -0.45 9.34 -16.41
N GLU A 147 -0.33 8.06 -16.77
CA GLU A 147 -0.04 7.67 -18.17
C GLU A 147 -1.20 8.05 -19.10
N PHE A 148 -2.44 7.90 -18.64
CA PHE A 148 -3.60 8.35 -19.40
C PHE A 148 -3.55 9.86 -19.68
N ARG A 149 -3.22 10.68 -18.67
CA ARG A 149 -3.03 12.13 -18.84
C ARG A 149 -1.90 12.48 -19.81
N LEU A 150 -0.77 11.78 -19.71
CA LEU A 150 0.36 11.99 -20.60
C LEU A 150 0.02 11.66 -22.07
N ASN A 151 -0.68 10.55 -22.28
CA ASN A 151 -1.11 10.13 -23.60
C ASN A 151 -2.20 11.06 -24.19
N LEU A 152 -3.11 11.58 -23.37
CA LEU A 152 -4.09 12.58 -23.81
C LEU A 152 -3.42 13.87 -24.24
N LYS A 153 -2.40 14.35 -23.51
CA LYS A 153 -1.62 15.53 -23.93
C LYS A 153 -0.87 15.29 -25.26
N GLY A 154 -0.42 14.04 -25.48
CA GLY A 154 0.22 13.62 -26.72
C GLY A 154 -0.75 13.30 -27.88
N LYS A 155 -2.06 13.51 -27.72
CA LYS A 155 -3.12 13.14 -28.68
C LYS A 155 -3.15 11.65 -29.04
N ASN A 156 -2.66 10.79 -28.14
CA ASN A 156 -2.52 9.34 -28.37
C ASN A 156 -3.49 8.57 -27.47
N PHE A 157 -4.81 8.69 -27.73
CA PHE A 157 -5.87 8.06 -26.93
C PHE A 157 -5.69 6.54 -26.80
N TRP A 158 -5.40 5.86 -27.92
CA TRP A 158 -5.21 4.40 -27.94
C TRP A 158 -3.99 3.95 -27.12
N GLY A 159 -2.94 4.79 -27.05
CA GLY A 159 -1.81 4.53 -26.15
C GLY A 159 -2.21 4.54 -24.68
N GLY A 160 -3.08 5.47 -24.28
CA GLY A 160 -3.64 5.53 -22.93
C GLY A 160 -4.48 4.30 -22.58
N VAL A 161 -5.32 3.86 -23.50
CA VAL A 161 -6.14 2.64 -23.35
C VAL A 161 -5.25 1.39 -23.24
N GLY A 162 -4.19 1.29 -24.05
CA GLY A 162 -3.23 0.19 -23.98
C GLY A 162 -2.52 0.09 -22.63
N VAL A 163 -2.12 1.23 -22.06
CA VAL A 163 -1.52 1.28 -20.72
C VAL A 163 -2.54 0.86 -19.65
N PHE A 164 -3.78 1.33 -19.74
CA PHE A 164 -4.85 0.95 -18.80
C PHE A 164 -5.01 -0.57 -18.74
N TRP A 165 -5.15 -1.23 -19.90
CA TRP A 165 -5.28 -2.68 -19.95
C TRP A 165 -4.00 -3.41 -19.53
N GLY A 166 -2.83 -2.95 -19.98
CA GLY A 166 -1.55 -3.58 -19.63
C GLY A 166 -1.26 -3.54 -18.13
N VAL A 167 -1.36 -2.37 -17.52
CA VAL A 167 -1.12 -2.20 -16.08
C VAL A 167 -2.23 -2.86 -15.26
N GLY A 168 -3.48 -2.75 -15.70
CA GLY A 168 -4.62 -3.35 -15.04
C GLY A 168 -4.53 -4.88 -15.00
N LEU A 169 -4.28 -5.51 -16.15
CA LEU A 169 -4.11 -6.97 -16.22
C LEU A 169 -2.91 -7.46 -15.44
N TRP A 170 -1.79 -6.73 -15.49
CA TRP A 170 -0.59 -7.08 -14.72
C TRP A 170 -0.83 -6.95 -13.22
N GLY A 171 -1.48 -5.86 -12.77
CA GLY A 171 -1.80 -5.64 -11.36
C GLY A 171 -2.78 -6.65 -10.77
N ILE A 172 -3.81 -7.05 -11.51
CA ILE A 172 -4.76 -8.10 -11.11
C ILE A 172 -4.10 -9.48 -11.24
N GLY A 173 -3.18 -9.65 -12.18
CA GLY A 173 -2.43 -10.89 -12.38
C GLY A 173 -1.56 -11.26 -11.17
N CYS A 174 -0.99 -10.27 -10.46
CA CYS A 174 -0.15 -10.53 -9.30
C CYS A 174 -0.88 -11.29 -8.17
N PRO A 175 -2.07 -10.88 -7.67
CA PRO A 175 -2.83 -11.67 -6.71
C PRO A 175 -3.26 -13.04 -7.22
N LEU A 176 -3.60 -13.16 -8.52
CA LEU A 176 -3.98 -14.42 -9.12
C LEU A 176 -2.80 -15.40 -9.18
N LEU A 177 -1.62 -14.93 -9.56
CA LEU A 177 -0.41 -15.74 -9.53
C LEU A 177 -0.04 -16.14 -8.10
N ALA A 178 -0.15 -15.21 -7.15
CA ALA A 178 0.12 -15.51 -5.75
C ALA A 178 -0.84 -16.55 -5.16
N SER A 179 -2.11 -16.58 -5.60
CA SER A 179 -3.08 -17.59 -5.15
C SER A 179 -2.71 -19.02 -5.50
N MET A 180 -1.81 -19.22 -6.50
CA MET A 180 -1.30 -20.55 -6.86
C MET A 180 -0.23 -21.04 -5.88
N TRP A 181 0.42 -20.12 -5.15
CA TRP A 181 1.56 -20.42 -4.28
C TRP A 181 1.19 -20.33 -2.80
N VAL A 182 0.22 -19.49 -2.47
CA VAL A 182 -0.18 -19.19 -1.09
C VAL A 182 -1.60 -19.70 -0.85
N GLN A 183 -1.82 -20.47 0.19
CA GLN A 183 -3.12 -21.09 0.52
C GLN A 183 -4.13 -20.09 1.13
N PHE A 184 -4.26 -18.91 0.54
CA PHE A 184 -5.25 -17.92 0.96
C PHE A 184 -6.32 -17.74 -0.13
N PRO A 185 -7.59 -17.54 0.25
CA PRO A 185 -8.64 -17.26 -0.72
C PRO A 185 -8.40 -15.93 -1.43
N ILE A 186 -8.74 -15.88 -2.72
CA ILE A 186 -8.46 -14.73 -3.62
C ILE A 186 -8.99 -13.40 -3.05
N TYR A 187 -10.15 -13.41 -2.38
CA TYR A 187 -10.72 -12.20 -1.80
C TYR A 187 -9.84 -11.59 -0.70
N ARG A 188 -9.12 -12.41 0.08
CA ARG A 188 -8.14 -11.94 1.07
C ARG A 188 -6.87 -11.42 0.42
N LEU A 189 -6.40 -12.08 -0.64
CA LEU A 189 -5.24 -11.64 -1.41
C LEU A 189 -5.47 -10.28 -2.07
N MET A 190 -6.71 -10.02 -2.55
CA MET A 190 -7.09 -8.74 -3.13
C MET A 190 -7.39 -7.66 -2.08
N GLY A 191 -7.92 -8.01 -0.92
CA GLY A 191 -8.29 -7.08 0.15
C GLY A 191 -7.15 -6.71 1.10
N GLY A 192 -6.03 -7.47 1.06
CA GLY A 192 -4.92 -7.33 2.00
C GLY A 192 -5.07 -8.26 3.22
N ILE A 193 -4.10 -9.17 3.39
CA ILE A 193 -4.17 -10.22 4.42
C ILE A 193 -3.95 -9.63 5.82
N GLY A 194 -3.02 -8.67 5.94
CA GLY A 194 -2.57 -8.12 7.22
C GLY A 194 -3.21 -6.78 7.62
N TYR A 195 -4.19 -6.25 6.87
CA TYR A 195 -4.70 -4.89 7.12
C TYR A 195 -5.81 -4.85 8.16
N TYR A 196 -6.54 -5.92 8.32
CA TYR A 196 -7.67 -6.01 9.22
C TYR A 196 -7.71 -7.38 9.89
N ARG A 197 -7.82 -7.36 11.22
CA ARG A 197 -7.95 -8.59 11.99
C ARG A 197 -9.40 -9.04 11.94
N PHE A 198 -9.66 -10.09 11.21
CA PHE A 198 -10.97 -10.74 11.26
C PHE A 198 -11.10 -11.47 12.61
N PRO A 199 -12.18 -11.24 13.38
CA PRO A 199 -12.46 -12.01 14.57
C PRO A 199 -12.52 -13.48 14.16
N ALA A 200 -11.79 -14.34 14.87
CA ALA A 200 -11.93 -15.77 14.70
C ALA A 200 -13.37 -16.12 15.09
N VAL A 201 -14.20 -16.45 14.12
CA VAL A 201 -15.49 -17.05 14.37
C VAL A 201 -15.17 -18.43 14.92
N ILE A 202 -15.15 -18.57 16.25
CA ILE A 202 -15.14 -19.87 16.90
C ILE A 202 -16.52 -20.47 16.60
N PRO A 203 -16.63 -21.51 15.73
CA PRO A 203 -17.91 -22.19 15.61
C PRO A 203 -18.21 -22.76 16.99
N TRP A 204 -19.27 -22.26 17.64
CA TRP A 204 -19.81 -22.89 18.82
C TRP A 204 -20.21 -24.29 18.38
N ILE A 205 -19.47 -25.28 18.84
CA ILE A 205 -19.84 -26.69 18.71
C ILE A 205 -20.98 -26.85 19.67
N GLU A 206 -22.21 -26.89 19.19
CA GLU A 206 -23.37 -27.38 19.91
C GLU A 206 -23.30 -28.91 20.03
#